data_c9b5241c3a2963ce6b89ea38e03ec817
#
_entry.id   c9b5241c3a2963ce6b89ea38e03ec817
#
_cell.length_a   1.000
_cell.length_b   1.000
_cell.length_c   1.000
_cell.angle_alpha   90.00
_cell.angle_beta   90.00
_cell.angle_gamma   90.00
#
_symmetry.space_group_name_H-M   'P 1'
#
loop_
_entity.id
_entity.type
_entity.pdbx_description
1 polymer ?
#
loop_
_entity_poly.entity_id
_entity_poly.type
_entity_poly.pdbx_seq_one_letter_code
_entity_poly.pdbx_strand_id
1 'polypeptide(L)'
;MARSFRIRAGTIRDASTVYTMLKGLAKYERLLDHFHSSPARVRRDGFGPRRWFRTLICRNGQTPVGIAVYFFTYSTFEARPTLYVEDVFVWPRDRGRGAGGALLAELARIAVRKGCARMEWTVLDWNAPAIRFYERLGTIMRKEWVLARLTGPPLRRLAQVRSGAKRRNG
;
A
#
# COMPACT_ATOMS: atom_id res chain seq x y z
N MET A 1 5.09 -23.09 -21.41
CA MET A 1 3.75 -22.48 -21.21
C MET A 1 3.86 -21.27 -20.28
N ALA A 2 3.43 -20.10 -20.73
CA ALA A 2 3.39 -18.91 -19.88
C ALA A 2 2.43 -19.16 -18.70
N ARG A 3 2.92 -19.01 -17.47
CA ARG A 3 2.08 -19.14 -16.26
C ARG A 3 1.12 -17.96 -16.22
N SER A 4 -0.17 -18.23 -16.37
CA SER A 4 -1.21 -17.22 -16.27
C SER A 4 -1.49 -16.94 -14.78
N PHE A 5 -1.10 -15.76 -14.28
CA PHE A 5 -1.50 -15.29 -12.97
C PHE A 5 -2.95 -14.82 -12.98
N ARG A 6 -3.73 -15.26 -12.01
CA ARG A 6 -5.08 -14.76 -11.79
C ARG A 6 -5.05 -13.71 -10.68
N ILE A 7 -5.50 -12.50 -11.00
CA ILE A 7 -5.66 -11.41 -10.02
C ILE A 7 -7.14 -11.28 -9.68
N ARG A 8 -7.45 -11.18 -8.40
CA ARG A 8 -8.80 -10.88 -7.92
C ARG A 8 -8.80 -9.97 -6.69
N ALA A 9 -9.90 -9.33 -6.44
CA ALA A 9 -10.11 -8.64 -5.16
C ALA A 9 -10.05 -9.65 -4.00
N GLY A 10 -9.43 -9.21 -2.91
CA GLY A 10 -9.44 -9.96 -1.66
C GLY A 10 -10.83 -9.95 -1.02
N THR A 11 -11.12 -11.01 -0.30
CA THR A 11 -12.35 -11.21 0.49
C THR A 11 -12.00 -11.43 1.95
N ILE A 12 -12.99 -11.41 2.83
CA ILE A 12 -12.79 -11.67 4.27
C ILE A 12 -12.14 -13.05 4.53
N ARG A 13 -12.34 -14.01 3.63
CA ARG A 13 -11.70 -15.35 3.70
C ARG A 13 -10.20 -15.29 3.44
N ASP A 14 -9.72 -14.22 2.83
CA ASP A 14 -8.29 -14.01 2.54
C ASP A 14 -7.53 -13.30 3.67
N ALA A 15 -8.19 -12.88 4.74
CA ALA A 15 -7.59 -12.06 5.79
C ALA A 15 -6.31 -12.68 6.38
N SER A 16 -6.30 -13.99 6.62
CA SER A 16 -5.11 -14.70 7.11
C SER A 16 -3.99 -14.77 6.05
N THR A 17 -4.33 -14.97 4.79
CA THR A 17 -3.38 -14.94 3.67
C THR A 17 -2.75 -13.57 3.54
N VAL A 18 -3.56 -12.50 3.57
CA VAL A 18 -3.10 -11.11 3.52
C VAL A 18 -2.15 -10.83 4.68
N TYR A 19 -2.55 -11.17 5.91
CA TYR A 19 -1.68 -11.02 7.09
C TYR A 19 -0.33 -11.73 6.93
N THR A 20 -0.34 -13.00 6.49
CA THR A 20 0.87 -13.78 6.31
C THR A 20 1.82 -13.14 5.28
N MET A 21 1.27 -12.61 4.19
CA MET A 21 2.05 -11.95 3.15
C MET A 21 2.58 -10.59 3.60
N LEU A 22 1.79 -9.80 4.34
CA LEU A 22 2.25 -8.55 4.95
C LEU A 22 3.39 -8.80 5.95
N LYS A 23 3.29 -9.85 6.77
CA LYS A 23 4.39 -10.26 7.65
C LYS A 23 5.63 -10.68 6.86
N GLY A 24 5.43 -11.35 5.71
CA GLY A 24 6.50 -11.69 4.78
C GLY A 24 7.19 -10.46 4.19
N LEU A 25 6.43 -9.42 3.85
CA LEU A 25 6.95 -8.14 3.41
C LEU A 25 7.75 -7.45 4.52
N ALA A 26 7.18 -7.33 5.72
CA ALA A 26 7.87 -6.74 6.88
C ALA A 26 9.21 -7.44 7.19
N LYS A 27 9.25 -8.78 7.04
CA LYS A 27 10.50 -9.54 7.17
C LYS A 27 11.50 -9.17 6.06
N TYR A 28 11.05 -9.07 4.82
CA TYR A 28 11.88 -8.70 3.68
C TYR A 28 12.47 -7.29 3.84
N GLU A 29 11.68 -6.35 4.33
CA GLU A 29 12.06 -4.96 4.57
C GLU A 29 12.82 -4.76 5.88
N ARG A 30 13.03 -5.80 6.69
CA ARG A 30 13.69 -5.74 8.02
C ARG A 30 12.94 -4.86 9.02
N LEU A 31 11.62 -4.84 8.93
CA LEU A 31 10.72 -4.02 9.74
C LEU A 31 9.78 -4.84 10.64
N LEU A 32 10.15 -6.09 10.99
CA LEU A 32 9.31 -6.94 11.85
C LEU A 32 9.00 -6.31 13.20
N ASP A 33 9.96 -5.60 13.81
CA ASP A 33 9.78 -4.91 15.10
C ASP A 33 8.77 -3.77 15.04
N HIS A 34 8.47 -3.28 13.82
CA HIS A 34 7.46 -2.26 13.53
C HIS A 34 6.15 -2.85 13.01
N PHE A 35 6.05 -4.19 12.90
CA PHE A 35 4.87 -4.86 12.36
C PHE A 35 3.84 -5.15 13.46
N HIS A 36 2.96 -4.19 13.71
CA HIS A 36 1.92 -4.26 14.77
C HIS A 36 0.58 -4.82 14.27
N SER A 37 0.52 -5.40 13.06
CA SER A 37 -0.70 -5.97 12.50
C SER A 37 -1.03 -7.34 13.14
N SER A 38 -2.28 -7.77 12.94
CA SER A 38 -2.76 -9.10 13.32
C SER A 38 -3.84 -9.57 12.33
N PRO A 39 -4.15 -10.88 12.26
CA PRO A 39 -5.25 -11.37 11.43
C PRO A 39 -6.60 -10.68 11.76
N ALA A 40 -6.86 -10.40 13.03
CA ALA A 40 -8.07 -9.71 13.47
C ALA A 40 -8.11 -8.26 12.97
N ARG A 41 -6.99 -7.53 13.03
CA ARG A 41 -6.87 -6.18 12.49
C ARG A 41 -7.04 -6.17 10.98
N VAL A 42 -6.39 -7.05 10.25
CA VAL A 42 -6.56 -7.16 8.79
C VAL A 42 -8.01 -7.44 8.43
N ARG A 43 -8.69 -8.34 9.16
CA ARG A 43 -10.11 -8.64 8.96
C ARG A 43 -10.98 -7.40 9.19
N ARG A 44 -10.80 -6.70 10.29
CA ARG A 44 -11.57 -5.51 10.65
C ARG A 44 -11.35 -4.37 9.65
N ASP A 45 -10.08 -4.06 9.35
CA ASP A 45 -9.67 -2.84 8.65
C ASP A 45 -9.71 -2.98 7.13
N GLY A 46 -9.51 -4.19 6.61
CA GLY A 46 -9.56 -4.46 5.17
C GLY A 46 -10.89 -5.02 4.67
N PHE A 47 -11.69 -5.65 5.56
CA PHE A 47 -12.88 -6.39 5.14
C PHE A 47 -14.13 -6.09 5.98
N GLY A 48 -13.99 -5.32 7.05
CA GLY A 48 -15.11 -4.87 7.88
C GLY A 48 -15.96 -3.79 7.20
N PRO A 49 -17.01 -3.29 7.90
CA PRO A 49 -17.93 -2.27 7.36
C PRO A 49 -17.24 -0.94 7.07
N ARG A 50 -16.22 -0.57 7.86
CA ARG A 50 -15.37 0.61 7.65
C ARG A 50 -14.00 0.17 7.18
N ARG A 51 -13.83 0.06 5.86
CA ARG A 51 -12.56 -0.39 5.26
C ARG A 51 -11.60 0.79 5.11
N TRP A 52 -10.41 0.64 5.68
CA TRP A 52 -9.32 1.58 5.49
C TRP A 52 -8.51 1.30 4.22
N PHE A 53 -8.48 0.04 3.80
CA PHE A 53 -7.74 -0.38 2.62
C PHE A 53 -8.50 -1.49 1.85
N ARG A 54 -8.04 -1.74 0.64
CA ARG A 54 -8.48 -2.82 -0.25
C ARG A 54 -7.29 -3.69 -0.62
N THR A 55 -7.57 -4.91 -1.04
CA THR A 55 -6.51 -5.86 -1.40
C THR A 55 -6.79 -6.51 -2.74
N LEU A 56 -5.70 -6.81 -3.46
CA LEU A 56 -5.70 -7.74 -4.57
C LEU A 56 -4.87 -8.98 -4.19
N ILE A 57 -5.34 -10.14 -4.62
CA ILE A 57 -4.63 -11.42 -4.44
C ILE A 57 -4.19 -11.91 -5.81
N CYS A 58 -2.89 -12.14 -5.97
CA CYS A 58 -2.31 -12.81 -7.12
C CYS A 58 -2.17 -14.30 -6.83
N ARG A 59 -2.70 -15.13 -7.71
CA ARG A 59 -2.64 -16.60 -7.60
C ARG A 59 -1.96 -17.20 -8.81
N ASN A 60 -1.24 -18.29 -8.56
CA ASN A 60 -0.77 -19.26 -9.56
C ASN A 60 -1.56 -20.56 -9.33
N GLY A 61 -2.51 -20.86 -10.21
CA GLY A 61 -3.52 -21.87 -9.91
C GLY A 61 -4.29 -21.54 -8.63
N GLN A 62 -4.28 -22.47 -7.66
CA GLN A 62 -4.92 -22.27 -6.35
C GLN A 62 -4.01 -21.61 -5.31
N THR A 63 -2.73 -21.44 -5.59
CA THR A 63 -1.76 -20.93 -4.62
C THR A 63 -1.66 -19.40 -4.67
N PRO A 64 -1.89 -18.69 -3.54
CA PRO A 64 -1.60 -17.27 -3.45
C PRO A 64 -0.08 -17.04 -3.50
N VAL A 65 0.37 -16.21 -4.44
CA VAL A 65 1.80 -15.93 -4.68
C VAL A 65 2.17 -14.48 -4.42
N GLY A 66 1.19 -13.58 -4.40
CA GLY A 66 1.42 -12.16 -4.13
C GLY A 66 0.14 -11.43 -3.74
N ILE A 67 0.32 -10.25 -3.18
CA ILE A 67 -0.75 -9.31 -2.81
C ILE A 67 -0.41 -7.90 -3.23
N ALA A 68 -1.45 -7.07 -3.37
CA ALA A 68 -1.34 -5.62 -3.29
C ALA A 68 -2.34 -5.10 -2.27
N VAL A 69 -1.93 -4.08 -1.49
CA VAL A 69 -2.78 -3.32 -0.58
C VAL A 69 -2.85 -1.90 -1.09
N TYR A 70 -4.05 -1.32 -1.16
CA TYR A 70 -4.25 0.01 -1.71
C TYR A 70 -5.46 0.71 -1.11
N PHE A 71 -5.46 2.01 -1.19
CA PHE A 71 -6.59 2.88 -0.86
C PHE A 71 -6.59 4.12 -1.76
N PHE A 72 -7.57 5.00 -1.59
CA PHE A 72 -7.66 6.22 -2.38
C PHE A 72 -7.36 7.41 -1.50
N THR A 73 -6.51 8.29 -2.00
CA THR A 73 -6.31 9.66 -1.53
C THR A 73 -6.93 10.63 -2.51
N TYR A 74 -6.85 11.91 -2.25
CA TYR A 74 -7.37 12.94 -3.14
C TYR A 74 -6.33 14.03 -3.37
N SER A 75 -6.09 14.38 -4.62
CA SER A 75 -5.26 15.51 -4.98
C SER A 75 -6.14 16.74 -5.22
N THR A 76 -6.01 17.74 -4.37
CA THR A 76 -6.73 19.01 -4.54
C THR A 76 -6.24 19.81 -5.75
N PHE A 77 -4.99 19.65 -6.14
CA PHE A 77 -4.43 20.30 -7.32
C PHE A 77 -4.92 19.67 -8.63
N GLU A 78 -5.04 18.34 -8.67
CA GLU A 78 -5.59 17.63 -9.84
C GLU A 78 -7.12 17.59 -9.83
N ALA A 79 -7.76 17.97 -8.71
CA ALA A 79 -9.20 17.83 -8.46
C ALA A 79 -9.72 16.40 -8.75
N ARG A 80 -8.91 15.39 -8.45
CA ARG A 80 -9.16 13.96 -8.73
C ARG A 80 -8.63 13.06 -7.62
N PRO A 81 -9.19 11.84 -7.47
CA PRO A 81 -8.61 10.83 -6.60
C PRO A 81 -7.24 10.38 -7.12
N THR A 82 -6.43 9.90 -6.21
CA THR A 82 -5.17 9.18 -6.47
C THR A 82 -5.32 7.78 -5.89
N LEU A 83 -4.93 6.76 -6.64
CA LEU A 83 -4.81 5.41 -6.08
C LEU A 83 -3.44 5.30 -5.40
N TYR A 84 -3.45 5.19 -4.06
CA TYR A 84 -2.24 4.98 -3.29
C TYR A 84 -2.03 3.50 -3.05
N VAL A 85 -0.88 3.00 -3.45
CA VAL A 85 -0.46 1.61 -3.23
C VAL A 85 0.37 1.57 -1.96
N GLU A 86 -0.19 0.97 -0.90
CA GLU A 86 0.52 0.82 0.38
C GLU A 86 1.58 -0.25 0.29
N ASP A 87 1.19 -1.44 -0.21
CA ASP A 87 2.07 -2.59 -0.28
C ASP A 87 1.91 -3.34 -1.60
N VAL A 88 3.01 -3.81 -2.17
CA VAL A 88 3.06 -4.87 -3.18
C VAL A 88 4.07 -5.91 -2.76
N PHE A 89 3.62 -7.13 -2.56
CA PHE A 89 4.47 -8.23 -2.18
C PHE A 89 4.24 -9.46 -3.05
N VAL A 90 5.35 -10.07 -3.47
CA VAL A 90 5.38 -11.37 -4.13
C VAL A 90 6.41 -12.21 -3.41
N TRP A 91 6.06 -13.47 -3.09
CA TRP A 91 6.99 -14.38 -2.44
C TRP A 91 8.29 -14.48 -3.25
N PRO A 92 9.48 -14.46 -2.61
CA PRO A 92 10.76 -14.47 -3.31
C PRO A 92 10.87 -15.58 -4.38
N ARG A 93 10.39 -16.77 -4.07
CA ARG A 93 10.36 -17.92 -5.00
C ARG A 93 9.50 -17.74 -6.24
N ASP A 94 8.57 -16.78 -6.22
CA ASP A 94 7.62 -16.50 -7.31
C ASP A 94 7.94 -15.20 -8.05
N ARG A 95 9.00 -14.48 -7.65
CA ARG A 95 9.48 -13.26 -8.33
C ARG A 95 10.08 -13.57 -9.69
N GLY A 96 10.25 -12.53 -10.51
CA GLY A 96 10.82 -12.66 -11.87
C GLY A 96 9.89 -13.33 -12.88
N ARG A 97 8.66 -13.66 -12.50
CA ARG A 97 7.67 -14.39 -13.33
C ARG A 97 6.47 -13.55 -13.73
N GLY A 98 6.50 -12.23 -13.49
CA GLY A 98 5.44 -11.30 -13.91
C GLY A 98 4.33 -11.03 -12.88
N ALA A 99 4.30 -11.70 -11.72
CA ALA A 99 3.24 -11.55 -10.72
C ALA A 99 3.10 -10.09 -10.20
N GLY A 100 4.22 -9.43 -9.91
CA GLY A 100 4.22 -8.02 -9.48
C GLY A 100 3.69 -7.08 -10.57
N GLY A 101 4.09 -7.29 -11.83
CA GLY A 101 3.57 -6.53 -12.97
C GLY A 101 2.08 -6.74 -13.17
N ALA A 102 1.58 -7.96 -13.01
CA ALA A 102 0.14 -8.27 -13.11
C ALA A 102 -0.67 -7.57 -12.01
N LEU A 103 -0.15 -7.51 -10.76
CA LEU A 103 -0.78 -6.77 -9.67
C LEU A 103 -0.85 -5.27 -9.98
N LEU A 104 0.27 -4.65 -10.40
CA LEU A 104 0.30 -3.23 -10.74
C LEU A 104 -0.58 -2.91 -11.95
N ALA A 105 -0.62 -3.77 -12.95
CA ALA A 105 -1.51 -3.61 -14.10
C ALA A 105 -2.99 -3.62 -13.69
N GLU A 106 -3.40 -4.48 -12.75
CA GLU A 106 -4.79 -4.46 -12.26
C GLU A 106 -5.07 -3.23 -11.41
N LEU A 107 -4.12 -2.76 -10.58
CA LEU A 107 -4.24 -1.49 -9.86
C LEU A 107 -4.40 -0.32 -10.85
N ALA A 108 -3.65 -0.30 -11.95
CA ALA A 108 -3.77 0.72 -12.98
C ALA A 108 -5.15 0.69 -13.64
N ARG A 109 -5.70 -0.50 -13.96
CA ARG A 109 -7.08 -0.62 -14.47
C ARG A 109 -8.10 -0.08 -13.46
N ILE A 110 -7.91 -0.37 -12.16
CA ILE A 110 -8.77 0.18 -11.11
C ILE A 110 -8.67 1.71 -11.06
N ALA A 111 -7.46 2.25 -11.11
CA ALA A 111 -7.22 3.70 -11.09
C ALA A 111 -7.92 4.38 -12.28
N VAL A 112 -7.76 3.86 -13.49
CA VAL A 112 -8.42 4.39 -14.69
C VAL A 112 -9.95 4.32 -14.56
N ARG A 113 -10.51 3.18 -14.17
CA ARG A 113 -11.97 3.03 -13.99
C ARG A 113 -12.53 3.96 -12.90
N LYS A 114 -11.72 4.36 -11.92
CA LYS A 114 -12.11 5.28 -10.83
C LYS A 114 -11.83 6.74 -11.15
N GLY A 115 -11.33 7.06 -12.34
CA GLY A 115 -11.00 8.42 -12.74
C GLY A 115 -9.84 9.04 -11.96
N CYS A 116 -8.95 8.20 -11.41
CA CYS A 116 -7.78 8.69 -10.69
C CYS A 116 -6.86 9.46 -11.64
N ALA A 117 -6.28 10.56 -11.16
CA ALA A 117 -5.28 11.30 -11.91
C ALA A 117 -3.96 10.52 -12.02
N ARG A 118 -3.65 9.70 -11.01
CA ARG A 118 -2.38 8.97 -10.91
C ARG A 118 -2.45 7.81 -9.91
N MET A 119 -1.39 7.00 -9.93
CA MET A 119 -1.06 6.05 -8.88
C MET A 119 0.21 6.52 -8.18
N GLU A 120 0.29 6.36 -6.86
CA GLU A 120 1.45 6.72 -6.06
C GLU A 120 1.79 5.62 -5.06
N TRP A 121 3.05 5.48 -4.74
CA TRP A 121 3.59 4.62 -3.68
C TRP A 121 4.95 5.11 -3.22
N THR A 122 5.39 4.63 -2.07
CA THR A 122 6.77 4.81 -1.61
C THR A 122 7.57 3.52 -1.77
N VAL A 123 8.86 3.65 -1.90
CA VAL A 123 9.81 2.54 -1.93
C VAL A 123 11.01 2.88 -1.07
N LEU A 124 11.53 1.90 -0.33
CA LEU A 124 12.74 2.09 0.47
C LEU A 124 13.93 2.35 -0.48
N ASP A 125 14.74 3.33 -0.15
CA ASP A 125 15.86 3.83 -0.98
C ASP A 125 16.90 2.75 -1.29
N TRP A 126 17.11 1.82 -0.38
CA TRP A 126 17.99 0.68 -0.57
C TRP A 126 17.39 -0.45 -1.44
N ASN A 127 16.09 -0.43 -1.74
CA ASN A 127 15.42 -1.48 -2.51
C ASN A 127 15.62 -1.31 -4.02
N ALA A 128 16.89 -1.31 -4.44
CA ALA A 128 17.26 -1.14 -5.84
C ALA A 128 16.54 -2.11 -6.82
N PRO A 129 16.27 -3.38 -6.47
CA PRO A 129 15.51 -4.26 -7.38
C PRO A 129 14.08 -3.75 -7.64
N ALA A 130 13.39 -3.23 -6.62
CA ALA A 130 12.04 -2.67 -6.76
C ALA A 130 12.09 -1.34 -7.53
N ILE A 131 13.05 -0.47 -7.24
CA ILE A 131 13.23 0.81 -7.95
C ILE A 131 13.40 0.56 -9.45
N ARG A 132 14.33 -0.32 -9.84
CA ARG A 132 14.52 -0.68 -11.26
C ARG A 132 13.29 -1.32 -11.91
N PHE A 133 12.53 -2.07 -11.13
CA PHE A 133 11.27 -2.64 -11.62
C PHE A 133 10.24 -1.54 -11.91
N TYR A 134 10.08 -0.56 -11.04
CA TYR A 134 9.16 0.56 -11.23
C TYR A 134 9.59 1.48 -12.38
N GLU A 135 10.87 1.80 -12.49
CA GLU A 135 11.42 2.60 -13.59
C GLU A 135 11.12 1.98 -14.94
N ARG A 136 11.23 0.65 -15.09
CA ARG A 136 10.83 -0.05 -16.32
C ARG A 136 9.35 0.04 -16.67
N LEU A 137 8.50 0.37 -15.69
CA LEU A 137 7.06 0.63 -15.91
C LEU A 137 6.78 2.09 -16.29
N GLY A 138 7.81 2.94 -16.40
CA GLY A 138 7.66 4.36 -16.69
C GLY A 138 7.36 5.21 -15.46
N THR A 139 7.64 4.71 -14.26
CA THR A 139 7.40 5.47 -13.02
C THR A 139 8.41 6.60 -12.88
N ILE A 140 7.91 7.78 -12.53
CA ILE A 140 8.73 8.95 -12.21
C ILE A 140 9.04 8.94 -10.71
N MET A 141 10.34 8.88 -10.37
CA MET A 141 10.79 8.94 -8.98
C MET A 141 10.89 10.39 -8.51
N ARG A 142 10.00 10.80 -7.59
CA ARG A 142 9.86 12.18 -7.08
C ARG A 142 10.79 12.40 -5.89
N LYS A 143 12.07 12.67 -6.16
CA LYS A 143 13.11 12.85 -5.13
C LYS A 143 13.02 14.19 -4.38
N GLU A 144 12.33 15.17 -4.96
CA GLU A 144 12.08 16.48 -4.37
C GLU A 144 11.02 16.49 -3.26
N TRP A 145 10.29 15.38 -3.08
CA TRP A 145 9.30 15.22 -2.01
C TRP A 145 9.90 14.42 -0.86
N VAL A 146 9.82 14.99 0.34
CA VAL A 146 10.30 14.35 1.57
C VAL A 146 9.09 13.90 2.38
N LEU A 147 9.06 12.62 2.76
CA LEU A 147 8.03 12.09 3.64
C LEU A 147 8.21 12.61 5.06
N ALA A 148 7.30 13.47 5.53
CA ALA A 148 7.24 13.89 6.91
C ALA A 148 6.30 12.98 7.72
N ARG A 149 6.75 12.51 8.88
CA ARG A 149 5.98 11.61 9.74
C ARG A 149 5.99 12.09 11.19
N LEU A 150 4.82 12.20 11.77
CA LEU A 150 4.65 12.53 13.19
C LEU A 150 3.96 11.36 13.90
N THR A 151 4.59 10.81 14.93
CA THR A 151 4.09 9.62 15.64
C THR A 151 4.25 9.77 17.16
N GLY A 152 3.59 8.89 17.91
CA GLY A 152 3.80 8.74 19.34
C GLY A 152 3.55 10.01 20.19
N PRO A 153 4.42 10.33 21.17
CA PRO A 153 4.24 11.48 22.05
C PRO A 153 4.17 12.83 21.32
N PRO A 154 4.98 13.13 20.29
CA PRO A 154 4.86 14.37 19.51
C PRO A 154 3.48 14.56 18.87
N LEU A 155 2.90 13.49 18.30
CA LEU A 155 1.56 13.54 17.73
C LEU A 155 0.50 13.88 18.79
N ARG A 156 0.59 13.24 19.97
CA ARG A 156 -0.32 13.52 21.09
C ARG A 156 -0.18 14.94 21.60
N ARG A 157 1.05 15.46 21.70
CA ARG A 157 1.28 16.86 22.11
C ARG A 157 0.67 17.85 21.14
N LEU A 158 0.86 17.63 19.84
CA LEU A 158 0.27 18.52 18.82
C LEU A 158 -1.26 18.52 18.89
N ALA A 159 -1.89 17.39 19.15
CA ALA A 159 -3.35 17.28 19.28
C ALA A 159 -3.92 18.05 20.48
N GLN A 160 -3.08 18.40 21.48
CA GLN A 160 -3.47 19.17 22.67
C GLN A 160 -3.25 20.67 22.51
N VAL A 161 -2.62 21.12 21.41
CA VAL A 161 -2.43 22.54 21.14
C VAL A 161 -3.81 23.18 20.88
N ARG A 162 -4.27 23.99 21.84
CA ARG A 162 -5.48 24.81 21.65
C ARG A 162 -5.13 25.97 20.73
N SER A 163 -5.91 26.22 19.69
CA SER A 163 -5.85 27.47 18.94
C SER A 163 -6.07 28.61 19.92
N GLY A 164 -5.08 29.50 20.06
CA GLY A 164 -4.98 30.46 21.15
C GLY A 164 -6.24 31.29 21.36
N ALA A 165 -6.76 31.23 22.58
CA ALA A 165 -7.53 32.35 23.09
C ALA A 165 -6.60 33.58 23.08
N LYS A 166 -6.94 34.60 22.28
CA LYS A 166 -6.33 35.91 22.37
C LYS A 166 -6.31 36.30 23.84
N ARG A 167 -5.12 36.43 24.46
CA ARG A 167 -5.01 37.17 25.69
C ARG A 167 -5.56 38.58 25.39
N ARG A 168 -6.76 38.85 25.84
CA ARG A 168 -7.21 40.24 26.00
C ARG A 168 -6.32 40.84 27.08
N ASN A 169 -5.30 41.56 26.64
CA ASN A 169 -4.61 42.50 27.55
C ASN A 169 -5.64 43.61 27.80
N GLY A 170 -6.17 43.64 29.03
CA GLY A 170 -6.76 44.83 29.59
C GLY A 170 -5.67 45.79 30.09
#